data_0ec68ae743d13b29adca328f460cc6c9
#
_entry.id   0ec68ae743d13b29adca328f460cc6c9
#
_cell.length_a   1.000
_cell.length_b   1.000
_cell.length_c   1.000
_cell.angle_alpha   90.00
_cell.angle_beta   90.00
_cell.angle_gamma   90.00
#
_symmetry.space_group_name_H-M   'P 1'
#
loop_
_entity.id
_entity.type
_entity.pdbx_description
1 polymer ?
#
loop_
_entity_poly.entity_id
_entity_poly.type
_entity_poly.pdbx_seq_one_letter_code
_entity_poly.pdbx_strand_id
1 'polypeptide(L)'
;MINRKIFQDSLFEKYYNFEKSVYLDKSLENFFNIDIILEFFPNAKFIHTYRNYNDSILGIYQSMLPELSWCHDIKHIVNYIKNYKKTINYYKNKYPNKIIDVDLVKLTDDQESEVKRILEFCNISVNDNFLNFHKNKRLFNKT
;
A
#
# COMPACT_ATOMS: atom_id res chain seq x y z
N MET A 1 -17.29 21.77 7.34
CA MET A 1 -15.84 21.39 7.40
C MET A 1 -15.71 20.36 8.50
N ILE A 2 -15.30 19.11 8.20
CA ILE A 2 -15.14 18.06 9.20
C ILE A 2 -13.91 18.43 10.04
N ASN A 3 -14.06 18.45 11.36
CA ASN A 3 -12.94 18.73 12.25
C ASN A 3 -11.97 17.54 12.17
N ARG A 4 -10.78 17.80 11.64
CA ARG A 4 -9.71 16.81 11.42
C ARG A 4 -9.40 16.00 12.67
N LYS A 5 -9.34 16.65 13.83
CA LYS A 5 -9.03 15.98 15.09
C LYS A 5 -10.14 15.01 15.49
N ILE A 6 -11.40 15.42 15.39
CA ILE A 6 -12.55 14.56 15.70
C ILE A 6 -12.57 13.33 14.78
N PHE A 7 -12.28 13.50 13.49
CA PHE A 7 -12.22 12.38 12.55
C PHE A 7 -11.08 11.42 12.87
N GLN A 8 -9.88 11.95 13.15
CA GLN A 8 -8.73 11.15 13.57
C GLN A 8 -9.03 10.38 14.86
N ASP A 9 -9.54 11.05 15.88
CA ASP A 9 -9.85 10.43 17.17
C ASP A 9 -10.87 9.29 17.00
N SER A 10 -11.93 9.51 16.22
CA SER A 10 -12.93 8.48 15.91
C SER A 10 -12.37 7.26 15.18
N LEU A 11 -11.45 7.47 14.23
CA LEU A 11 -10.75 6.36 13.55
C LEU A 11 -9.84 5.61 14.51
N PHE A 12 -9.08 6.34 15.33
CA PHE A 12 -8.16 5.74 16.29
C PHE A 12 -8.91 4.92 17.34
N GLU A 13 -10.01 5.43 17.90
CA GLU A 13 -10.83 4.70 18.86
C GLU A 13 -11.40 3.40 18.29
N LYS A 14 -11.78 3.40 17.03
CA LYS A 14 -12.46 2.25 16.40
C LYS A 14 -11.51 1.19 15.87
N TYR A 15 -10.35 1.58 15.33
CA TYR A 15 -9.49 0.68 14.54
C TYR A 15 -8.07 0.54 15.07
N TYR A 16 -7.63 1.39 16.00
CA TYR A 16 -6.24 1.45 16.41
C TYR A 16 -6.05 1.19 17.90
N ASN A 17 -5.06 0.39 18.21
CA ASN A 17 -4.59 0.23 19.57
C ASN A 17 -3.59 1.35 19.87
N PHE A 18 -3.90 2.24 20.81
CA PHE A 18 -3.06 3.40 21.19
C PHE A 18 -1.66 3.04 21.71
N GLU A 19 -1.41 1.74 22.00
CA GLU A 19 -0.08 1.26 22.38
C GLU A 19 0.90 1.16 21.19
N LYS A 20 0.41 1.26 19.96
CA LYS A 20 1.24 1.15 18.75
C LYS A 20 1.61 2.51 18.20
N SER A 21 2.89 2.66 17.83
CA SER A 21 3.42 3.88 17.23
C SER A 21 3.31 3.92 15.70
N VAL A 22 3.05 2.78 15.06
CA VAL A 22 2.97 2.65 13.60
C VAL A 22 1.71 1.87 13.23
N TYR A 23 0.98 2.40 12.24
CA TYR A 23 -0.23 1.80 11.69
C TYR A 23 -0.05 1.59 10.20
N LEU A 24 -0.47 0.43 9.71
CA LEU A 24 -0.42 0.05 8.30
C LEU A 24 -1.83 -0.18 7.77
N ASP A 25 -2.20 0.57 6.75
CA ASP A 25 -3.41 0.31 5.95
C ASP A 25 -3.01 -0.28 4.60
N LYS A 26 -3.63 -1.40 4.24
CA LYS A 26 -3.40 -2.12 2.98
C LYS A 26 -4.63 -2.09 2.06
N SER A 27 -5.42 -1.05 2.10
CA SER A 27 -6.57 -0.90 1.20
C SER A 27 -6.09 -0.63 -0.23
N LEU A 28 -6.59 -1.41 -1.19
CA LEU A 28 -6.13 -1.34 -2.59
C LEU A 28 -6.42 0.00 -3.26
N GLU A 29 -7.46 0.70 -2.81
CA GLU A 29 -7.92 1.96 -3.41
C GLU A 29 -7.30 3.21 -2.78
N ASN A 30 -6.37 3.07 -1.82
CA ASN A 30 -5.70 4.20 -1.18
C ASN A 30 -5.01 5.14 -2.18
N PHE A 31 -4.56 4.62 -3.32
CA PHE A 31 -3.92 5.44 -4.34
C PHE A 31 -4.85 6.46 -5.01
N PHE A 32 -6.16 6.29 -4.95
CA PHE A 32 -7.12 7.32 -5.38
C PHE A 32 -7.29 8.45 -4.37
N ASN A 33 -6.96 8.20 -3.10
CA ASN A 33 -7.30 9.05 -1.97
C ASN A 33 -6.07 9.68 -1.29
N ILE A 34 -4.90 9.68 -1.94
CA ILE A 34 -3.63 10.17 -1.37
C ILE A 34 -3.76 11.61 -0.84
N ASP A 35 -4.43 12.50 -1.59
CA ASP A 35 -4.65 13.88 -1.16
C ASP A 35 -5.45 13.94 0.15
N ILE A 36 -6.55 13.19 0.22
CA ILE A 36 -7.42 13.14 1.40
C ILE A 36 -6.67 12.53 2.58
N ILE A 37 -5.94 11.42 2.34
CA ILE A 37 -5.15 10.78 3.39
C ILE A 37 -4.11 11.75 3.95
N LEU A 38 -3.40 12.50 3.10
CA LEU A 38 -2.40 13.47 3.55
C LEU A 38 -3.02 14.70 4.24
N GLU A 39 -4.24 15.06 3.91
CA GLU A 39 -4.96 16.10 4.63
C GLU A 39 -5.22 15.70 6.10
N PHE A 40 -5.64 14.45 6.33
CA PHE A 40 -5.91 13.95 7.68
C PHE A 40 -4.64 13.44 8.39
N PHE A 41 -3.71 12.84 7.67
CA PHE A 41 -2.49 12.24 8.17
C PHE A 41 -1.25 12.80 7.44
N PRO A 42 -0.80 14.01 7.75
CA PRO A 42 0.30 14.67 7.01
C PRO A 42 1.62 13.91 7.04
N ASN A 43 1.80 13.05 8.04
CA ASN A 43 2.99 12.22 8.20
C ASN A 43 2.87 10.85 7.52
N ALA A 44 1.71 10.55 6.91
CA ALA A 44 1.55 9.31 6.18
C ALA A 44 2.59 9.17 5.07
N LYS A 45 3.04 7.93 4.86
CA LYS A 45 3.92 7.52 3.79
C LYS A 45 3.27 6.39 3.02
N PHE A 46 3.53 6.34 1.73
CA PHE A 46 2.90 5.37 0.84
C PHE A 46 3.97 4.45 0.25
N ILE A 47 3.79 3.16 0.43
CA ILE A 47 4.61 2.12 -0.19
C ILE A 47 3.84 1.64 -1.42
N HIS A 48 4.30 2.06 -2.60
CA HIS A 48 3.72 1.68 -3.87
C HIS A 48 4.40 0.42 -4.39
N THR A 49 3.76 -0.73 -4.20
CA THR A 49 4.25 -2.01 -4.71
C THR A 49 3.82 -2.21 -6.16
N TYR A 50 4.74 -2.66 -7.00
CA TYR A 50 4.45 -2.97 -8.40
C TYR A 50 5.23 -4.20 -8.89
N ARG A 51 4.76 -4.77 -9.98
CA ARG A 51 5.44 -5.81 -10.75
C ARG A 51 5.20 -5.59 -12.23
N ASN A 52 5.70 -6.47 -13.08
CA ASN A 52 5.40 -6.43 -14.51
C ASN A 52 3.87 -6.31 -14.73
N TYR A 53 3.47 -5.34 -15.54
CA TYR A 53 2.06 -5.06 -15.77
C TYR A 53 1.35 -6.16 -16.58
N ASN A 54 2.06 -6.85 -17.48
CA ASN A 54 1.49 -7.98 -18.24
C ASN A 54 1.14 -9.12 -17.29
N ASP A 55 2.01 -9.42 -16.33
CA ASP A 55 1.75 -10.43 -15.30
C ASP A 55 0.60 -10.01 -14.39
N SER A 56 0.50 -8.71 -14.10
CA SER A 56 -0.61 -8.16 -13.32
C SER A 56 -1.94 -8.29 -14.05
N ILE A 57 -1.99 -7.97 -15.35
CA ILE A 57 -3.18 -8.10 -16.20
C ILE A 57 -3.64 -9.56 -16.22
N LEU A 58 -2.71 -10.48 -16.48
CA LEU A 58 -3.01 -11.89 -16.55
C LEU A 58 -3.50 -12.42 -15.20
N GLY A 59 -2.81 -12.07 -14.11
CA GLY A 59 -3.18 -12.47 -12.76
C GLY A 59 -4.56 -11.94 -12.33
N ILE A 60 -4.90 -10.70 -12.64
CA ILE A 60 -6.23 -10.12 -12.37
C ILE A 60 -7.30 -10.89 -13.16
N TYR A 61 -7.07 -11.09 -14.46
CA TYR A 61 -8.02 -11.81 -15.31
C TYR A 61 -8.26 -13.26 -14.84
N GLN A 62 -7.20 -13.97 -14.46
CA GLN A 62 -7.29 -15.34 -13.92
C GLN A 62 -7.95 -15.42 -12.55
N SER A 63 -7.83 -14.37 -11.73
CA SER A 63 -8.40 -14.36 -10.38
C SER A 63 -9.92 -14.27 -10.36
N MET A 64 -10.56 -13.85 -11.47
CA MET A 64 -12.01 -13.80 -11.63
C MET A 64 -12.73 -13.24 -10.40
N LEU A 65 -12.23 -12.11 -9.85
CA LEU A 65 -12.74 -11.51 -8.63
C LEU A 65 -14.23 -11.13 -8.77
N PRO A 66 -15.16 -11.82 -8.11
CA PRO A 66 -16.59 -11.71 -8.42
C PRO A 66 -17.18 -10.33 -8.11
N GLU A 67 -16.57 -9.60 -7.17
CA GLU A 67 -17.05 -8.29 -6.72
C GLU A 67 -16.55 -7.12 -7.59
N LEU A 68 -15.60 -7.38 -8.50
CA LEU A 68 -14.96 -6.35 -9.33
C LEU A 68 -15.34 -6.54 -10.80
N SER A 69 -16.42 -5.92 -11.26
CA SER A 69 -16.92 -6.08 -12.62
C SER A 69 -15.91 -5.78 -13.73
N TRP A 70 -14.96 -4.87 -13.48
CA TRP A 70 -13.94 -4.48 -14.45
C TRP A 70 -12.85 -5.55 -14.67
N CYS A 71 -12.70 -6.54 -13.76
CA CYS A 71 -11.66 -7.58 -13.89
C CYS A 71 -12.07 -8.76 -14.80
N HIS A 72 -13.29 -8.78 -15.30
CA HIS A 72 -13.81 -9.84 -16.18
C HIS A 72 -13.55 -9.60 -17.68
N ASP A 73 -13.02 -8.44 -18.05
CA ASP A 73 -12.68 -8.08 -19.42
C ASP A 73 -11.26 -7.51 -19.50
N ILE A 74 -10.42 -8.07 -20.38
CA ILE A 74 -9.02 -7.67 -20.53
C ILE A 74 -8.90 -6.19 -20.89
N LYS A 75 -9.80 -5.65 -21.73
CA LYS A 75 -9.77 -4.23 -22.11
C LYS A 75 -10.05 -3.33 -20.90
N HIS A 76 -10.98 -3.73 -20.04
CA HIS A 76 -11.28 -3.02 -18.82
C HIS A 76 -10.10 -3.06 -17.84
N ILE A 77 -9.46 -4.22 -17.68
CA ILE A 77 -8.24 -4.38 -16.86
C ILE A 77 -7.13 -3.46 -17.37
N VAL A 78 -6.87 -3.47 -18.68
CA VAL A 78 -5.83 -2.61 -19.30
C VAL A 78 -6.14 -1.13 -19.07
N ASN A 79 -7.41 -0.71 -19.22
CA ASN A 79 -7.82 0.67 -18.97
C ASN A 79 -7.67 1.06 -17.49
N TYR A 80 -8.04 0.17 -16.58
CA TYR A 80 -7.84 0.38 -15.14
C TYR A 80 -6.35 0.59 -14.82
N ILE A 81 -5.48 -0.28 -15.31
CA ILE A 81 -4.02 -0.17 -15.10
C ILE A 81 -3.45 1.11 -15.72
N LYS A 82 -3.92 1.53 -16.91
CA LYS A 82 -3.51 2.80 -17.51
C LYS A 82 -3.88 3.99 -16.62
N ASN A 83 -5.10 4.01 -16.09
CA ASN A 83 -5.56 5.08 -15.20
C ASN A 83 -4.82 5.06 -13.87
N TYR A 84 -4.64 3.88 -13.28
CA TYR A 84 -3.81 3.69 -12.11
C TYR A 84 -2.40 4.28 -12.30
N LYS A 85 -1.71 3.94 -13.39
CA LYS A 85 -0.37 4.48 -13.69
C LYS A 85 -0.36 6.01 -13.80
N LYS A 86 -1.35 6.60 -14.43
CA LYS A 86 -1.47 8.07 -14.51
C LYS A 86 -1.64 8.68 -13.12
N THR A 87 -2.52 8.11 -12.31
CA THR A 87 -2.83 8.58 -10.97
C THR A 87 -1.61 8.48 -10.05
N ILE A 88 -0.94 7.35 -10.02
CA ILE A 88 0.24 7.19 -9.15
C ILE A 88 1.41 8.09 -9.59
N ASN A 89 1.63 8.25 -10.90
CA ASN A 89 2.66 9.15 -11.41
C ASN A 89 2.35 10.62 -11.07
N TYR A 90 1.09 11.04 -11.16
CA TYR A 90 0.66 12.36 -10.71
C TYR A 90 1.02 12.59 -9.24
N TYR A 91 0.68 11.64 -8.36
CA TYR A 91 0.96 11.77 -6.93
C TYR A 91 2.45 11.70 -6.59
N LYS A 92 3.25 10.91 -7.30
CA LYS A 92 4.70 10.90 -7.14
C LYS A 92 5.33 12.25 -7.45
N ASN A 93 4.85 12.91 -8.51
CA ASN A 93 5.32 14.25 -8.85
C ASN A 93 4.86 15.29 -7.83
N LYS A 94 3.62 15.17 -7.34
CA LYS A 94 3.06 16.11 -6.35
C LYS A 94 3.67 15.94 -4.97
N TYR A 95 4.00 14.70 -4.58
CA TYR A 95 4.50 14.34 -3.25
C TYR A 95 5.74 13.45 -3.31
N PRO A 96 6.88 13.92 -3.85
CA PRO A 96 8.05 13.08 -4.15
C PRO A 96 8.64 12.39 -2.91
N ASN A 97 8.49 12.99 -1.72
CA ASN A 97 9.03 12.44 -0.47
C ASN A 97 8.02 11.62 0.34
N LYS A 98 6.82 11.40 -0.20
CA LYS A 98 5.75 10.68 0.49
C LYS A 98 5.48 9.30 -0.09
N ILE A 99 6.00 8.99 -1.28
CA ILE A 99 5.73 7.75 -2.00
C ILE A 99 7.05 7.09 -2.37
N ILE A 100 7.22 5.83 -1.98
CA ILE A 100 8.35 4.98 -2.36
C ILE A 100 7.87 3.87 -3.29
N ASP A 101 8.61 3.63 -4.38
CA ASP A 101 8.38 2.50 -5.27
C ASP A 101 9.08 1.24 -4.76
N VAL A 102 8.36 0.13 -4.74
CA VAL A 102 8.88 -1.19 -4.37
C VAL A 102 8.56 -2.18 -5.49
N ASP A 103 9.59 -2.59 -6.20
CA ASP A 103 9.51 -3.66 -7.19
C ASP A 103 9.44 -5.00 -6.45
N LEU A 104 8.37 -5.77 -6.67
CA LEU A 104 8.18 -7.05 -6.00
C LEU A 104 9.20 -8.11 -6.43
N VAL A 105 9.78 -8.00 -7.64
CA VAL A 105 10.86 -8.89 -8.08
C VAL A 105 12.12 -8.58 -7.30
N LYS A 106 12.51 -7.30 -7.23
CA LYS A 106 13.67 -6.89 -6.43
C LYS A 106 13.50 -7.23 -4.95
N LEU A 107 12.31 -7.07 -4.41
CA LEU A 107 12.02 -7.43 -3.01
C LEU A 107 12.21 -8.92 -2.75
N THR A 108 12.02 -9.79 -3.74
CA THR A 108 12.29 -11.23 -3.62
C THR A 108 13.75 -11.58 -3.85
N ASP A 109 14.42 -10.90 -4.76
CA ASP A 109 15.80 -11.19 -5.15
C ASP A 109 16.82 -10.64 -4.13
N ASP A 110 16.57 -9.45 -3.57
CA ASP A 110 17.39 -8.78 -2.57
C ASP A 110 16.53 -8.22 -1.43
N GLN A 111 15.97 -9.15 -0.66
CA GLN A 111 15.03 -8.84 0.41
C GLN A 111 15.64 -7.93 1.48
N GLU A 112 16.88 -8.17 1.87
CA GLU A 112 17.53 -7.43 2.96
C GLU A 112 17.69 -5.95 2.61
N SER A 113 18.21 -5.65 1.44
CA SER A 113 18.43 -4.29 0.96
C SER A 113 17.10 -3.54 0.77
N GLU A 114 16.11 -4.18 0.14
CA GLU A 114 14.81 -3.56 -0.11
C GLU A 114 14.03 -3.33 1.19
N VAL A 115 14.06 -4.25 2.14
CA VAL A 115 13.42 -4.06 3.46
C VAL A 115 14.07 -2.91 4.22
N LYS A 116 15.41 -2.83 4.26
CA LYS A 116 16.12 -1.71 4.88
C LYS A 116 15.69 -0.37 4.26
N ARG A 117 15.68 -0.28 2.93
CA ARG A 117 15.26 0.91 2.18
C ARG A 117 13.81 1.34 2.51
N ILE A 118 12.90 0.38 2.64
CA ILE A 118 11.50 0.63 3.01
C ILE A 118 11.40 1.15 4.45
N LEU A 119 12.10 0.52 5.39
CA LEU A 119 12.08 0.90 6.79
C LEU A 119 12.69 2.30 7.01
N GLU A 120 13.80 2.60 6.36
CA GLU A 120 14.42 3.93 6.36
C GLU A 120 13.45 4.99 5.81
N PHE A 121 12.82 4.71 4.67
CA PHE A 121 11.80 5.60 4.13
C PHE A 121 10.65 5.81 5.12
N CYS A 122 10.24 4.80 5.85
CA CYS A 122 9.17 4.89 6.85
C CYS A 122 9.61 5.51 8.19
N ASN A 123 10.90 5.82 8.37
CA ASN A 123 11.50 6.25 9.64
C ASN A 123 11.30 5.20 10.75
N ILE A 124 11.38 3.93 10.39
CA ILE A 124 11.28 2.79 11.31
C ILE A 124 12.70 2.23 11.50
N SER A 125 13.10 2.05 12.76
CA SER A 125 14.41 1.45 13.07
C SER A 125 14.47 0.01 12.56
N VAL A 126 15.57 -0.32 11.90
CA VAL A 126 15.84 -1.69 11.44
C VAL A 126 16.09 -2.59 12.65
N ASN A 127 15.41 -3.74 12.67
CA ASN A 127 15.58 -4.78 13.67
C ASN A 127 15.72 -6.12 12.93
N ASP A 128 16.62 -6.99 13.37
CA ASP A 128 16.91 -8.28 12.75
C ASP A 128 15.69 -9.20 12.63
N ASN A 129 14.66 -8.97 13.43
CA ASN A 129 13.40 -9.69 13.35
C ASN A 129 12.61 -9.47 12.05
N PHE A 130 12.83 -8.36 11.34
CA PHE A 130 12.14 -8.09 10.07
C PHE A 130 12.52 -9.07 8.96
N LEU A 131 13.75 -9.55 8.96
CA LEU A 131 14.23 -10.54 7.99
C LEU A 131 13.79 -11.97 8.32
N ASN A 132 13.36 -12.20 9.56
CA ASN A 132 12.93 -13.50 10.05
C ASN A 132 11.40 -13.69 10.06
N PHE A 133 10.66 -12.92 9.23
CA PHE A 133 9.18 -12.97 9.19
C PHE A 133 8.62 -14.37 8.91
N HIS A 134 9.35 -15.22 8.18
CA HIS A 134 8.98 -16.61 7.89
C HIS A 134 8.98 -17.51 9.15
N LYS A 135 9.69 -17.10 10.21
CA LYS A 135 9.69 -17.81 11.51
C LYS A 135 8.52 -17.42 12.39
N ASN A 136 7.82 -16.33 12.08
CA ASN A 136 6.68 -15.89 12.85
C ASN A 136 5.48 -16.78 12.55
N LYS A 137 4.88 -17.38 13.58
CA LYS A 137 3.61 -18.09 13.47
C LYS A 137 2.52 -17.06 13.13
N ARG A 138 2.03 -17.07 11.90
CA ARG A 138 0.89 -16.26 11.51
C ARG A 138 -0.36 -16.86 12.15
N LEU A 139 -0.97 -16.16 13.08
CA LEU A 139 -2.34 -16.44 13.49
C LEU A 139 -3.25 -16.00 12.32
N PHE A 140 -3.67 -16.95 11.51
CA PHE A 140 -4.72 -16.72 10.53
C PHE A 140 -6.04 -16.63 11.30
N ASN A 141 -6.52 -15.43 11.58
CA ASN A 141 -7.92 -15.25 11.90
C ASN A 141 -8.70 -15.55 10.61
N LYS A 142 -9.38 -16.69 10.59
CA LYS A 142 -10.42 -16.95 9.59
C LYS A 142 -11.55 -15.96 9.89
N THR A 143 -11.66 -14.93 9.08
CA THR A 143 -12.90 -14.16 8.94
C THR A 143 -13.81 -14.88 7.97
#